data_2d228813e39af143a81798fcff6f563a
#
_entry.id   2d228813e39af143a81798fcff6f563a
#
_cell.length_a   1.000
_cell.length_b   1.000
_cell.length_c   1.000
_cell.angle_alpha   90.00
_cell.angle_beta   90.00
_cell.angle_gamma   90.00
#
_symmetry.space_group_name_H-M   'P 1'
#
loop_
_entity.id
_entity.type
_entity.pdbx_description
1 polymer ?
#
loop_
_entity_poly.entity_id
_entity_poly.type
_entity_poly.pdbx_seq_one_letter_code
_entity_poly.pdbx_strand_id
1 'polypeptide(L)' 'MKKDHILYFDSGTSNTRAYLLDREFRICDSAKRAVGSKDSAIAGTNRVLIEGMKALYDQVLAANSLTDGDVEAIYASG' A
#
# COMPACT_ATOMS: atom_id res chain seq x y z
N MET A 1 -0.16 2.77 -22.19
CA MET A 1 0.05 2.75 -20.75
C MET A 1 0.56 1.41 -20.33
N LYS A 2 1.65 1.39 -19.65
CA LYS A 2 2.27 0.13 -19.23
C LYS A 2 1.94 -0.16 -17.80
N LYS A 3 1.48 -1.38 -17.53
CA LYS A 3 1.27 -1.84 -16.17
C LYS A 3 2.60 -2.43 -15.69
N ASP A 4 3.50 -1.56 -15.31
CA ASP A 4 4.87 -1.93 -14.99
C ASP A 4 5.14 -2.06 -13.50
N HIS A 5 4.16 -1.75 -12.67
CA HIS A 5 4.38 -1.66 -11.23
C HIS A 5 3.44 -2.55 -10.45
N ILE A 6 3.91 -2.95 -9.28
CA ILE A 6 3.15 -3.81 -8.37
C ILE A 6 3.19 -3.12 -7.01
N LEU A 7 2.04 -3.08 -6.33
CA LEU A 7 1.95 -2.58 -4.97
C LEU A 7 1.87 -3.76 -4.01
N TYR A 8 2.70 -3.74 -2.98
CA TYR A 8 2.68 -4.74 -1.94
C TYR A 8 2.50 -4.06 -0.59
N PHE A 9 1.48 -4.46 0.13
CA PHE A 9 1.22 -3.93 1.47
C PHE A 9 1.59 -4.96 2.52
N ASP A 10 2.35 -4.51 3.51
CA ASP A 10 2.69 -5.32 4.66
C ASP A 10 2.04 -4.69 5.87
N SER A 11 0.98 -5.29 6.36
CA SER A 11 0.19 -4.76 7.46
C SER A 11 0.57 -5.45 8.76
N GLY A 12 1.21 -4.70 9.65
CA GLY A 12 1.53 -5.18 10.98
C GLY A 12 0.49 -4.75 11.99
N THR A 13 0.79 -4.95 13.28
CA THR A 13 -0.12 -4.61 14.37
C THR A 13 -0.32 -3.10 14.49
N SER A 14 0.74 -2.34 14.39
CA SER A 14 0.74 -0.90 14.61
C SER A 14 1.02 -0.07 13.38
N ASN A 15 1.55 -0.67 12.33
CA ASN A 15 1.98 0.06 11.14
C ASN A 15 1.65 -0.75 9.89
N THR A 16 1.37 -0.03 8.81
CA THR A 16 1.23 -0.62 7.49
C THR A 16 2.25 0.02 6.58
N ARG A 17 2.95 -0.79 5.81
CA ARG A 17 3.95 -0.32 4.88
C ARG A 17 3.55 -0.73 3.46
N ALA A 18 3.70 0.22 2.54
CA ALA A 18 3.46 -0.04 1.12
C ALA A 18 4.78 -0.02 0.39
N TYR A 19 4.98 -0.99 -0.48
CA TYR A 19 6.17 -1.08 -1.33
C TYR A 19 5.73 -0.95 -2.77
N LEU A 20 6.41 -0.09 -3.51
CA LEU A 20 6.23 0.01 -4.95
C LEU A 20 7.32 -0.83 -5.60
N LEU A 21 6.91 -1.85 -6.34
CA LEU A 21 7.83 -2.77 -6.99
C LEU A 21 7.76 -2.61 -8.50
N ASP A 22 8.85 -2.92 -9.18
CA ASP A 22 8.85 -3.00 -10.63
C ASP A 22 8.46 -4.42 -11.07
N ARG A 23 8.49 -4.66 -12.37
CA ARG A 23 8.09 -5.98 -12.91
C ARG A 23 9.03 -7.10 -12.49
N GLU A 24 10.22 -6.75 -12.05
CA GLU A 24 11.20 -7.72 -11.56
C GLU A 24 11.17 -7.85 -10.05
N PHE A 25 10.13 -7.26 -9.41
CA PHE A 25 9.93 -7.28 -7.96
C PHE A 25 11.01 -6.56 -7.17
N ARG A 26 11.65 -5.58 -7.80
CA ARG A 26 12.60 -4.73 -7.09
C ARG A 26 11.86 -3.55 -6.49
N ILE A 27 12.25 -3.18 -5.27
CA ILE A 27 11.60 -2.07 -4.56
C ILE A 27 12.04 -0.75 -5.18
N CYS A 28 11.07 -0.02 -5.73
CA CYS A 28 11.33 1.30 -6.31
C CYS A 28 11.12 2.40 -5.26
N ASP A 29 10.16 2.19 -4.36
CA ASP A 29 9.84 3.18 -3.33
C ASP A 29 9.05 2.48 -2.25
N SER A 30 8.92 3.14 -1.10
CA SER A 30 8.10 2.62 -0.01
C SER A 30 7.58 3.76 0.83
N ALA A 31 6.48 3.51 1.53
CA ALA A 31 5.89 4.46 2.46
C ALA A 31 5.30 3.69 3.63
N LYS A 32 5.18 4.37 4.76
CA LYS A 32 4.67 3.75 5.98
C LYS A 32 3.64 4.68 6.61
N ARG A 33 2.65 4.08 7.27
CA ARG A 33 1.64 4.82 7.98
C ARG A 33 1.38 4.11 9.31
N ALA A 34 1.15 4.88 10.36
CA ALA A 34 0.92 4.35 11.70
C ALA A 34 -0.53 3.89 11.86
N VAL A 35 -0.92 2.92 11.04
CA VAL A 35 -2.23 2.28 11.11
C VAL A 35 -2.02 0.80 10.82
N GLY A 36 -2.58 -0.06 11.64
CA GLY A 36 -2.40 -1.49 11.49
C GLY A 36 -3.62 -2.23 12.00
N SER A 37 -3.49 -3.54 12.14
CA SER A 37 -4.62 -4.39 12.52
C SER A 37 -5.20 -4.04 13.89
N LYS A 38 -4.40 -3.51 14.81
CA LYS A 38 -4.92 -3.10 16.12
C LYS A 38 -5.92 -1.95 16.00
N ASP A 39 -5.76 -1.10 15.00
CA ASP A 39 -6.68 0.03 14.80
C ASP A 39 -8.04 -0.46 14.35
N SER A 40 -8.06 -1.50 13.53
CA SER A 40 -9.30 -2.15 13.13
C SER A 40 -10.01 -2.79 14.33
N ALA A 41 -9.23 -3.44 15.19
CA ALA A 41 -9.80 -4.08 16.38
C ALA A 41 -10.40 -3.06 17.34
N ILE A 42 -9.72 -1.91 17.52
CA ILE A 42 -10.21 -0.85 18.40
C ILE A 42 -11.47 -0.22 17.83
N ALA A 43 -11.48 0.04 16.53
CA ALA A 43 -12.62 0.67 15.87
C ALA A 43 -13.79 -0.28 15.65
N GLY A 44 -13.56 -1.58 15.78
CA GLY A 44 -14.59 -2.59 15.53
C GLY A 44 -14.92 -2.78 14.06
N THR A 45 -14.06 -2.32 13.17
CA THR A 45 -14.26 -2.39 11.72
C THR A 45 -12.91 -2.28 11.01
N ASN A 46 -12.83 -2.83 9.81
CA ASN A 46 -11.63 -2.73 8.98
C ASN A 46 -11.49 -1.39 8.25
N ARG A 47 -12.42 -0.49 8.47
CA ARG A 47 -12.47 0.77 7.75
C ARG A 47 -11.19 1.60 7.91
N VAL A 48 -10.71 1.71 9.14
CA VAL A 48 -9.51 2.51 9.43
C VAL A 48 -8.30 1.95 8.69
N LEU A 49 -8.15 0.63 8.71
CA LEU A 49 -7.04 -0.02 8.02
C LEU A 49 -7.14 0.17 6.51
N ILE A 50 -8.33 -0.03 5.96
CA ILE A 50 -8.55 0.11 4.52
C ILE A 50 -8.28 1.54 4.06
N GLU A 51 -8.75 2.52 4.81
CA GLU A 51 -8.51 3.93 4.48
C GLU A 51 -7.03 4.27 4.55
N GLY A 52 -6.33 3.72 5.54
CA GLY A 52 -4.90 3.90 5.66
C GLY A 52 -4.14 3.31 4.48
N MET A 53 -4.51 2.12 4.05
CA MET A 53 -3.90 1.48 2.91
C MET A 53 -4.16 2.27 1.63
N LYS A 54 -5.37 2.78 1.46
CA LYS A 54 -5.71 3.59 0.31
C LYS A 54 -4.90 4.89 0.28
N ALA A 55 -4.72 5.51 1.43
CA ALA A 55 -3.91 6.73 1.53
C ALA A 55 -2.46 6.45 1.14
N LEU A 56 -1.91 5.32 1.58
CA LEU A 56 -0.56 4.91 1.19
C LEU A 56 -0.46 4.66 -0.32
N TYR A 57 -1.45 3.99 -0.86
CA TYR A 57 -1.51 3.71 -2.29
C TYR A 57 -1.45 5.02 -3.09
N ASP A 58 -2.32 5.96 -2.76
CA ASP A 58 -2.36 7.25 -3.44
C ASP A 58 -1.06 8.01 -3.25
N GLN A 59 -0.49 7.98 -2.05
CA GLN A 59 0.75 8.67 -1.74
C GLN A 59 1.91 8.14 -2.57
N VAL A 60 2.06 6.83 -2.64
CA VAL A 60 3.17 6.20 -3.37
C VAL A 60 3.04 6.47 -4.87
N LEU A 61 1.84 6.36 -5.41
CA LEU A 61 1.63 6.63 -6.83
C LEU A 61 1.91 8.08 -7.15
N ALA A 62 1.40 9.01 -6.35
CA ALA A 62 1.61 10.43 -6.58
C ALA A 62 3.10 10.80 -6.50
N ALA A 63 3.81 10.24 -5.53
CA ALA A 63 5.23 10.52 -5.36
C ALA A 63 6.07 10.05 -6.54
N ASN A 64 5.57 9.10 -7.32
CA ASN A 64 6.28 8.54 -8.46
C ASN A 64 5.63 8.90 -9.79
N SER A 65 4.68 9.83 -9.78
CA SER A 65 3.97 10.30 -10.97
C SER A 65 3.27 9.16 -11.70
N LEU A 66 2.70 8.23 -10.94
CA LEU A 66 2.00 7.07 -11.47
C LEU A 66 0.50 7.20 -11.25
N THR A 67 -0.26 6.41 -12.00
CA THR A 67 -1.71 6.34 -11.87
C THR A 67 -2.13 4.88 -11.69
N ASP A 68 -3.42 4.66 -11.42
CA ASP A 68 -3.95 3.30 -11.30
C ASP A 68 -3.65 2.45 -12.54
N GLY A 69 -3.59 3.08 -13.71
CA GLY A 69 -3.31 2.38 -14.96
C GLY A 69 -1.89 1.83 -15.04
N ASP A 70 -1.00 2.29 -14.18
CA ASP A 70 0.39 1.82 -14.16
C ASP A 70 0.60 0.64 -13.22
N VAL A 71 -0.41 0.27 -12.45
CA VAL A 71 -0.31 -0.80 -11.46
C VAL A 71 -0.89 -2.09 -12.03
N GLU A 72 -0.05 -3.11 -12.14
CA GLU A 72 -0.44 -4.41 -12.68
C GLU A 72 -1.20 -5.24 -11.65
N ALA A 73 -0.74 -5.20 -10.41
CA ALA A 73 -1.31 -6.03 -9.35
C ALA A 73 -1.08 -5.39 -7.99
N ILE A 74 -1.92 -5.77 -7.04
CA ILE A 74 -1.81 -5.32 -5.65
C ILE A 74 -1.83 -6.57 -4.78
N TYR A 75 -0.82 -6.70 -3.93
CA TYR A 75 -0.73 -7.79 -2.98
C TYR A 75 -0.74 -7.24 -1.57
N ALA A 76 -1.23 -8.02 -0.64
CA ALA A 76 -1.27 -7.62 0.76
C ALA A 76 -1.02 -8.83 1.66
N SER A 77 -0.30 -8.62 2.75
CA SER A 77 -0.08 -9.63 3.76
C SER A 77 -0.10 -8.98 5.14
N GLY A 78 -0.27 -9.78 6.16
CA GLY A 78 -0.31 -9.20 7.51
C GLY A 78 -0.93 -10.08 8.56
#